data_3abe429c95557cc03ea2d71834cd5035
#
_entry.id   3abe429c95557cc03ea2d71834cd5035
#
_cell.length_a   1.000
_cell.length_b   1.000
_cell.length_c   1.000
_cell.angle_alpha   90.00
_cell.angle_beta   90.00
_cell.angle_gamma   90.00
#
_symmetry.space_group_name_H-M   'P 1'
#
loop_
_entity.id
_entity.type
_entity.pdbx_description
1 polymer ?
#
loop_
_entity_poly.entity_id
_entity_poly.type
_entity_poly.pdbx_seq_one_letter_code
_entity_poly.pdbx_strand_id
1 'polypeptide(L)'
;SSIRKSVPKLNRDIFERLKSQAKLQILSENKDIPSYEVLPHDNDRLIGLSLLPPNSNSDVFFDLEGLPHIEGGLEYLWGSVYFDKFGKRQFKDFWAHEQIEERQAFSSFIDWVFKLWQKDPKMHIYHYGSYEITALKRLMGRFGLREHKLDTLLRNKVFVDLYTVIRNGVLIGI
;
A
#
# COMPACT_ATOMS: atom_id res chain seq x y z
N SER A 1 -6.57 -18.99 -36.84
CA SER A 1 -7.02 -17.61 -36.93
C SER A 1 -5.82 -16.69 -36.71
N SER A 2 -5.50 -15.83 -37.71
CA SER A 2 -4.38 -14.89 -37.62
C SER A 2 -4.70 -13.84 -36.55
N ILE A 3 -3.99 -13.88 -35.46
CA ILE A 3 -4.04 -12.82 -34.41
C ILE A 3 -3.56 -11.52 -35.08
N ARG A 4 -4.41 -10.50 -35.14
CA ARG A 4 -4.02 -9.19 -35.66
C ARG A 4 -2.78 -8.71 -34.84
N LYS A 5 -1.71 -8.42 -35.58
CA LYS A 5 -0.43 -7.95 -34.95
C LYS A 5 -0.50 -6.52 -34.43
N SER A 6 -1.55 -5.77 -34.73
CA SER A 6 -1.77 -4.41 -34.24
C SER A 6 -3.23 -4.02 -34.27
N VAL A 7 -3.64 -3.13 -33.37
CA VAL A 7 -4.95 -2.49 -33.34
C VAL A 7 -4.74 -1.01 -33.68
N PRO A 8 -5.47 -0.45 -34.66
CA PRO A 8 -5.35 0.98 -34.99
C PRO A 8 -5.56 1.86 -33.75
N LYS A 9 -4.72 2.87 -33.58
CA LYS A 9 -4.74 3.82 -32.43
C LYS A 9 -4.36 3.26 -31.07
N LEU A 10 -3.94 1.99 -30.96
CA LEU A 10 -3.45 1.41 -29.72
C LEU A 10 -1.91 1.34 -29.74
N ASN A 11 -1.26 1.87 -28.71
CA ASN A 11 0.17 1.74 -28.54
C ASN A 11 0.54 0.25 -28.43
N ARG A 12 1.65 -0.15 -29.05
CA ARG A 12 2.12 -1.55 -29.09
C ARG A 12 2.31 -2.13 -27.70
N ASP A 13 2.90 -1.39 -26.77
CA ASP A 13 3.16 -1.86 -25.41
C ASP A 13 1.85 -2.10 -24.64
N ILE A 14 0.88 -1.20 -24.81
CA ILE A 14 -0.46 -1.38 -24.24
C ILE A 14 -1.15 -2.59 -24.85
N PHE A 15 -1.01 -2.80 -26.16
CA PHE A 15 -1.60 -3.97 -26.84
C PHE A 15 -1.02 -5.29 -26.32
N GLU A 16 0.32 -5.39 -26.21
CA GLU A 16 0.97 -6.60 -25.69
C GLU A 16 0.60 -6.85 -24.23
N ARG A 17 0.52 -5.80 -23.40
CA ARG A 17 0.08 -5.90 -22.01
C ARG A 17 -1.36 -6.42 -21.90
N LEU A 18 -2.29 -5.88 -22.69
CA LEU A 18 -3.69 -6.36 -22.73
C LEU A 18 -3.80 -7.81 -23.19
N LYS A 19 -2.99 -8.21 -24.18
CA LYS A 19 -2.93 -9.57 -24.68
C LYS A 19 -2.41 -10.55 -23.62
N SER A 20 -1.34 -10.18 -22.90
CA SER A 20 -0.82 -10.97 -21.76
C SER A 20 -1.86 -11.08 -20.65
N GLN A 21 -2.54 -9.99 -20.32
CA GLN A 21 -3.62 -9.98 -19.33
C GLN A 21 -4.76 -10.92 -19.71
N ALA A 22 -5.25 -10.84 -20.95
CA ALA A 22 -6.32 -11.72 -21.44
C ALA A 22 -5.90 -13.21 -21.44
N LYS A 23 -4.65 -13.50 -21.81
CA LYS A 23 -4.11 -14.86 -21.72
C LYS A 23 -4.10 -15.37 -20.28
N LEU A 24 -3.68 -14.55 -19.32
CA LEU A 24 -3.65 -14.93 -17.89
C LEU A 24 -5.07 -15.16 -17.36
N GLN A 25 -6.06 -14.36 -17.76
CA GLN A 25 -7.46 -14.55 -17.38
C GLN A 25 -7.97 -15.93 -17.85
N ILE A 26 -7.74 -16.28 -19.12
CA ILE A 26 -8.11 -17.60 -19.66
C ILE A 26 -7.37 -18.72 -18.91
N LEU A 27 -6.07 -18.55 -18.61
CA LEU A 27 -5.29 -19.56 -17.90
C LEU A 27 -5.70 -19.71 -16.42
N SER A 28 -6.39 -18.72 -15.86
CA SER A 28 -6.87 -18.71 -14.48
C SER A 28 -8.30 -19.21 -14.35
N GLU A 29 -9.00 -19.39 -15.46
CA GLU A 29 -10.36 -19.94 -15.48
C GLU A 29 -10.39 -21.28 -14.71
N ASN A 30 -11.28 -21.38 -13.74
CA ASN A 30 -11.43 -22.55 -12.84
C ASN A 30 -10.22 -22.86 -11.93
N LYS A 31 -9.37 -21.89 -11.62
CA LYS A 31 -8.29 -22.04 -10.63
C LYS A 31 -8.62 -21.28 -9.36
N ASP A 32 -8.39 -21.90 -8.21
CA ASP A 32 -8.49 -21.23 -6.90
C ASP A 32 -7.43 -20.13 -6.72
N ILE A 33 -6.25 -20.34 -7.32
CA ILE A 33 -5.15 -19.37 -7.31
C ILE A 33 -4.92 -18.89 -8.75
N PRO A 34 -5.11 -17.60 -9.04
CA PRO A 34 -4.90 -17.03 -10.35
C PRO A 34 -3.46 -17.18 -10.85
N SER A 35 -3.30 -17.42 -12.15
CA SER A 35 -1.98 -17.33 -12.77
C SER A 35 -1.51 -15.88 -12.81
N TYR A 36 -0.22 -15.66 -12.69
CA TYR A 36 0.37 -14.32 -12.73
C TYR A 36 1.64 -14.30 -13.59
N GLU A 37 2.02 -13.10 -14.01
CA GLU A 37 3.25 -12.82 -14.74
C GLU A 37 3.92 -11.60 -14.11
N VAL A 38 5.20 -11.75 -13.74
CA VAL A 38 6.02 -10.62 -13.29
C VAL A 38 6.52 -9.88 -14.53
N LEU A 39 6.22 -8.58 -14.59
CA LEU A 39 6.66 -7.75 -15.72
C LEU A 39 8.18 -7.54 -15.66
N PRO A 40 8.84 -7.42 -16.83
CA PRO A 40 10.27 -7.20 -16.90
C PRO A 40 10.70 -5.97 -16.09
N HIS A 41 11.79 -6.11 -15.39
CA HIS A 41 12.44 -5.01 -14.69
C HIS A 41 13.09 -4.06 -15.71
N ASP A 42 12.76 -2.77 -15.61
CA ASP A 42 13.42 -1.70 -16.37
C ASP A 42 14.45 -1.04 -15.45
N ASN A 43 15.72 -1.21 -15.75
CA ASN A 43 16.82 -0.65 -14.96
C ASN A 43 16.88 0.88 -15.01
N ASP A 44 16.31 1.48 -16.07
CA ASP A 44 16.32 2.93 -16.28
C ASP A 44 15.10 3.62 -15.66
N ARG A 45 14.09 2.84 -15.25
CA ARG A 45 12.86 3.37 -14.67
C ARG A 45 12.51 2.64 -13.37
N LEU A 46 12.35 3.41 -12.31
CA LEU A 46 11.81 2.90 -11.05
C LEU A 46 10.30 2.69 -11.18
N ILE A 47 9.89 1.50 -11.65
CA ILE A 47 8.49 1.11 -11.84
C ILE A 47 8.26 -0.32 -11.33
N GLY A 48 7.04 -0.63 -10.94
CA GLY A 48 6.67 -1.97 -10.51
C GLY A 48 7.47 -2.45 -9.30
N LEU A 49 8.00 -3.66 -9.35
CA LEU A 49 8.73 -4.26 -8.24
C LEU A 49 10.02 -3.53 -7.87
N SER A 50 10.59 -2.73 -8.79
CA SER A 50 11.78 -1.92 -8.51
C SER A 50 11.49 -0.73 -7.57
N LEU A 51 10.22 -0.42 -7.31
CA LEU A 51 9.82 0.57 -6.31
C LEU A 51 9.90 0.05 -4.88
N LEU A 52 10.05 -1.28 -4.68
CA LEU A 52 10.20 -1.84 -3.33
C LEU A 52 11.55 -1.45 -2.77
N PRO A 53 11.59 -0.80 -1.61
CA PRO A 53 12.83 -0.53 -0.92
C PRO A 53 13.44 -1.84 -0.37
N PRO A 54 14.73 -1.83 0.01
CA PRO A 54 15.30 -2.91 0.79
C PRO A 54 14.49 -3.16 2.07
N ASN A 55 14.21 -4.41 2.39
CA ASN A 55 13.46 -4.78 3.58
C ASN A 55 14.21 -4.45 4.88
N SER A 56 13.47 -4.14 5.92
CA SER A 56 13.94 -4.07 7.30
C SER A 56 13.15 -5.01 8.20
N ASN A 57 13.79 -5.49 9.28
CA ASN A 57 13.09 -6.26 10.32
C ASN A 57 12.08 -5.41 11.12
N SER A 58 12.16 -4.08 10.99
CA SER A 58 11.25 -3.13 11.63
C SER A 58 10.09 -2.69 10.71
N ASP A 59 9.97 -3.27 9.53
CA ASP A 59 8.90 -2.95 8.59
C ASP A 59 7.53 -3.21 9.20
N VAL A 60 6.57 -2.35 8.84
CA VAL A 60 5.18 -2.40 9.31
C VAL A 60 4.25 -2.52 8.10
N PHE A 61 3.25 -3.41 8.18
CA PHE A 61 2.17 -3.53 7.21
C PHE A 61 0.91 -2.96 7.83
N PHE A 62 0.43 -1.87 7.29
CA PHE A 62 -0.63 -1.04 7.84
C PHE A 62 -1.87 -1.05 6.97
N ASP A 63 -3.01 -1.17 7.61
CA ASP A 63 -4.33 -1.09 7.02
C ASP A 63 -5.26 -0.26 7.90
N LEU A 64 -6.20 0.46 7.28
CA LEU A 64 -7.09 1.41 7.94
C LEU A 64 -8.53 1.17 7.49
N GLU A 65 -9.41 0.91 8.46
CA GLU A 65 -10.82 0.69 8.21
C GLU A 65 -11.67 1.87 8.67
N GLY A 66 -12.55 2.34 7.80
CA GLY A 66 -13.35 3.54 8.05
C GLY A 66 -14.84 3.36 7.77
N LEU A 67 -15.65 4.20 8.41
CA LEU A 67 -17.08 4.35 8.22
C LEU A 67 -17.40 5.71 7.58
N PRO A 68 -17.39 5.81 6.23
CA PRO A 68 -17.59 7.09 5.54
C PRO A 68 -19.02 7.63 5.69
N HIS A 69 -19.98 6.80 6.05
CA HIS A 69 -21.40 7.15 6.18
C HIS A 69 -21.75 7.86 7.50
N ILE A 70 -20.85 7.85 8.48
CA ILE A 70 -21.00 8.64 9.70
C ILE A 70 -20.68 10.10 9.40
N GLU A 71 -21.42 11.05 9.98
CA GLU A 71 -21.15 12.47 9.82
C GLU A 71 -19.69 12.81 10.16
N GLY A 72 -18.98 13.33 9.19
CA GLY A 72 -17.55 13.61 9.28
C GLY A 72 -16.63 12.40 9.09
N GLY A 73 -17.17 11.19 8.87
CA GLY A 73 -16.43 9.95 8.78
C GLY A 73 -15.81 9.50 10.12
N LEU A 74 -15.45 8.24 10.22
CA LEU A 74 -14.76 7.67 11.40
C LEU A 74 -13.81 6.58 10.94
N GLU A 75 -12.52 6.72 11.21
CA GLU A 75 -11.55 5.63 11.04
C GLU A 75 -11.53 4.81 12.33
N TYR A 76 -12.22 3.66 12.31
CA TYR A 76 -12.52 2.91 13.53
C TYR A 76 -11.48 1.84 13.89
N LEU A 77 -10.69 1.35 12.91
CA LEU A 77 -9.65 0.35 13.15
C LEU A 77 -8.36 0.71 12.40
N TRP A 78 -7.27 0.78 13.13
CA TRP A 78 -5.90 1.01 12.71
C TRP A 78 -5.11 -0.28 12.91
N GLY A 79 -5.14 -1.17 11.93
CA GLY A 79 -4.50 -2.49 12.01
C GLY A 79 -3.07 -2.47 11.51
N SER A 80 -2.16 -3.10 12.22
CA SER A 80 -0.77 -3.18 11.81
C SER A 80 -0.17 -4.55 12.11
N VAL A 81 0.50 -5.14 11.11
CA VAL A 81 1.34 -6.32 11.30
C VAL A 81 2.80 -5.89 11.29
N TYR A 82 3.58 -6.39 12.21
CA TYR A 82 5.03 -6.16 12.31
C TYR A 82 5.73 -7.39 12.85
N PHE A 83 7.07 -7.39 12.87
CA PHE A 83 7.86 -8.47 13.44
C PHE A 83 8.60 -8.00 14.69
N ASP A 84 8.61 -8.81 15.73
CA ASP A 84 9.37 -8.51 16.95
C ASP A 84 10.88 -8.83 16.76
N LYS A 85 11.68 -8.53 17.79
CA LYS A 85 13.13 -8.76 17.78
C LYS A 85 13.55 -10.21 17.55
N PHE A 86 12.62 -11.16 17.67
CA PHE A 86 12.84 -12.59 17.41
C PHE A 86 12.33 -13.01 16.02
N GLY A 87 11.86 -12.08 15.20
CA GLY A 87 11.28 -12.36 13.89
C GLY A 87 9.86 -12.96 13.94
N LYS A 88 9.21 -12.94 15.11
CA LYS A 88 7.85 -13.43 15.25
C LYS A 88 6.85 -12.37 14.84
N ARG A 89 5.89 -12.72 13.97
CA ARG A 89 4.81 -11.86 13.54
C ARG A 89 3.93 -11.45 14.73
N GLN A 90 3.70 -10.16 14.85
CA GLN A 90 2.85 -9.51 15.85
C GLN A 90 1.77 -8.69 15.16
N PHE A 91 0.66 -8.48 15.84
CA PHE A 91 -0.41 -7.58 15.44
C PHE A 91 -0.54 -6.47 16.46
N LYS A 92 -0.70 -5.25 15.99
CA LYS A 92 -0.98 -4.07 16.82
C LYS A 92 -2.13 -3.31 16.22
N ASP A 93 -3.10 -3.01 17.06
CA ASP A 93 -4.30 -2.28 16.68
C ASP A 93 -4.53 -1.07 17.58
N PHE A 94 -5.29 -0.12 17.03
CA PHE A 94 -5.87 0.99 17.77
C PHE A 94 -7.32 1.11 17.30
N TRP A 95 -8.25 1.09 18.24
CA TRP A 95 -9.67 1.17 17.97
C TRP A 95 -10.21 2.55 18.28
N ALA A 96 -11.26 2.96 17.56
CA ALA A 96 -12.01 4.17 17.79
C ALA A 96 -13.50 3.90 17.52
N HIS A 97 -14.34 4.20 18.49
CA HIS A 97 -15.80 4.08 18.36
C HIS A 97 -16.48 5.45 18.23
N GLU A 98 -15.73 6.52 18.47
CA GLU A 98 -16.15 7.91 18.34
C GLU A 98 -14.98 8.82 17.95
N GLN A 99 -15.28 10.08 17.60
CA GLN A 99 -14.27 11.03 17.11
C GLN A 99 -13.16 11.36 18.13
N ILE A 100 -13.45 11.30 19.43
CA ILE A 100 -12.44 11.53 20.48
C ILE A 100 -11.44 10.37 20.50
N GLU A 101 -11.94 9.14 20.37
CA GLU A 101 -11.11 7.95 20.30
C GLU A 101 -10.33 7.88 18.96
N GLU A 102 -10.92 8.33 17.84
CA GLU A 102 -10.24 8.46 16.54
C GLU A 102 -9.00 9.39 16.65
N ARG A 103 -9.16 10.52 17.34
CA ARG A 103 -8.05 11.44 17.64
C ARG A 103 -6.94 10.77 18.45
N GLN A 104 -7.30 9.93 19.41
CA GLN A 104 -6.34 9.18 20.26
C GLN A 104 -5.66 8.07 19.44
N ALA A 105 -6.44 7.30 18.65
CA ALA A 105 -5.93 6.25 17.77
C ALA A 105 -4.93 6.81 16.75
N PHE A 106 -5.29 7.90 16.05
CA PHE A 106 -4.41 8.63 15.15
C PHE A 106 -3.09 9.03 15.83
N SER A 107 -3.18 9.70 16.99
CA SER A 107 -1.99 10.18 17.71
C SER A 107 -1.10 9.03 18.16
N SER A 108 -1.71 7.95 18.68
CA SER A 108 -1.00 6.78 19.19
C SER A 108 -0.31 6.00 18.05
N PHE A 109 -0.97 5.85 16.92
CA PHE A 109 -0.39 5.22 15.73
C PHE A 109 0.82 6.01 15.23
N ILE A 110 0.67 7.32 15.01
CA ILE A 110 1.78 8.16 14.53
C ILE A 110 2.94 8.17 15.52
N ASP A 111 2.69 8.27 16.82
CA ASP A 111 3.72 8.22 17.84
C ASP A 111 4.47 6.88 17.83
N TRP A 112 3.75 5.78 17.68
CA TRP A 112 4.33 4.44 17.64
C TRP A 112 5.23 4.23 16.41
N VAL A 113 4.72 4.50 15.19
CA VAL A 113 5.51 4.30 13.97
C VAL A 113 6.68 5.27 13.89
N PHE A 114 6.51 6.52 14.35
CA PHE A 114 7.60 7.48 14.40
C PHE A 114 8.73 7.03 15.33
N LYS A 115 8.38 6.46 16.49
CA LYS A 115 9.36 5.88 17.43
C LYS A 115 10.09 4.66 16.84
N LEU A 116 9.41 3.83 16.06
CA LEU A 116 10.05 2.73 15.33
C LEU A 116 11.03 3.27 14.30
N TRP A 117 10.60 4.22 13.49
CA TRP A 117 11.43 4.84 12.46
C TRP A 117 12.66 5.56 13.05
N GLN A 118 12.54 6.22 14.19
CA GLN A 118 13.69 6.82 14.86
C GLN A 118 14.73 5.79 15.30
N LYS A 119 14.33 4.57 15.62
CA LYS A 119 15.23 3.47 16.00
C LYS A 119 15.85 2.81 14.79
N ASP A 120 15.10 2.70 13.70
CA ASP A 120 15.51 2.12 12.45
C ASP A 120 15.02 2.97 11.27
N PRO A 121 15.81 3.97 10.84
CA PRO A 121 15.44 4.84 9.71
C PRO A 121 15.34 4.13 8.35
N LYS A 122 15.72 2.86 8.27
CA LYS A 122 15.59 2.04 7.06
C LYS A 122 14.24 1.31 6.96
N MET A 123 13.43 1.35 8.02
CA MET A 123 12.11 0.73 8.01
C MET A 123 11.14 1.46 7.11
N HIS A 124 10.15 0.72 6.62
CA HIS A 124 9.04 1.24 5.83
C HIS A 124 7.70 0.83 6.41
N ILE A 125 6.66 1.60 6.06
CA ILE A 125 5.26 1.33 6.38
C ILE A 125 4.57 1.03 5.06
N TYR A 126 4.24 -0.24 4.84
CA TYR A 126 3.57 -0.70 3.64
C TYR A 126 2.06 -0.58 3.81
N HIS A 127 1.38 -0.03 2.82
CA HIS A 127 -0.07 0.09 2.73
C HIS A 127 -0.56 -0.22 1.31
N TYR A 128 -1.86 -0.31 1.08
CA TYR A 128 -2.38 -0.68 -0.23
C TYR A 128 -3.35 0.39 -0.77
N GLY A 129 -2.86 1.21 -1.70
CA GLY A 129 -3.60 2.30 -2.32
C GLY A 129 -3.42 3.64 -1.61
N SER A 130 -4.25 4.61 -1.96
CA SER A 130 -4.11 5.99 -1.48
C SER A 130 -4.96 6.32 -0.25
N TYR A 131 -5.79 5.38 0.21
CA TYR A 131 -6.77 5.64 1.26
C TYR A 131 -6.09 6.04 2.57
N GLU A 132 -5.17 5.24 3.05
CA GLU A 132 -4.47 5.42 4.32
C GLU A 132 -3.78 6.77 4.39
N ILE A 133 -3.01 7.13 3.35
CA ILE A 133 -2.29 8.41 3.32
C ILE A 133 -3.26 9.60 3.25
N THR A 134 -4.35 9.45 2.51
CA THR A 134 -5.40 10.48 2.42
C THR A 134 -6.08 10.69 3.78
N ALA A 135 -6.42 9.60 4.47
CA ALA A 135 -7.00 9.64 5.81
C ALA A 135 -6.04 10.25 6.83
N LEU A 136 -4.77 9.84 6.83
CA LEU A 136 -3.75 10.40 7.74
C LEU A 136 -3.61 11.92 7.57
N LYS A 137 -3.54 12.42 6.33
CA LYS A 137 -3.46 13.86 6.05
C LYS A 137 -4.73 14.60 6.45
N ARG A 138 -5.89 14.01 6.20
CA ARG A 138 -7.19 14.58 6.60
C ARG A 138 -7.30 14.71 8.13
N LEU A 139 -6.94 13.64 8.86
CA LEU A 139 -7.00 13.64 10.32
C LEU A 139 -5.96 14.54 10.95
N MET A 140 -4.75 14.61 10.38
CA MET A 140 -3.74 15.60 10.78
C MET A 140 -4.28 17.02 10.72
N GLY A 141 -4.88 17.39 9.58
CA GLY A 141 -5.49 18.73 9.41
C GLY A 141 -6.70 18.95 10.32
N ARG A 142 -7.57 17.93 10.49
CA ARG A 142 -8.77 18.01 11.35
C ARG A 142 -8.42 18.21 12.81
N PHE A 143 -7.43 17.49 13.32
CA PHE A 143 -7.08 17.51 14.75
C PHE A 143 -5.96 18.49 15.09
N GLY A 144 -5.22 18.99 14.12
CA GLY A 144 -4.04 19.85 14.35
C GLY A 144 -2.98 19.15 15.19
N LEU A 145 -2.78 17.83 15.01
CA LEU A 145 -1.91 17.00 15.83
C LEU A 145 -0.90 16.23 14.97
N ARG A 146 0.30 16.04 15.55
CA ARG A 146 1.37 15.21 14.97
C ARG A 146 1.86 15.65 13.58
N GLU A 147 1.62 16.89 13.19
CA GLU A 147 1.99 17.44 11.88
C GLU A 147 3.47 17.21 11.58
N HIS A 148 4.35 17.63 12.48
CA HIS A 148 5.79 17.44 12.29
C HIS A 148 6.19 15.97 12.09
N LYS A 149 5.60 15.05 12.89
CA LYS A 149 5.96 13.63 12.81
C LYS A 149 5.48 13.02 11.50
N LEU A 150 4.22 13.25 11.14
CA LEU A 150 3.65 12.72 9.89
C LEU A 150 4.35 13.32 8.66
N ASP A 151 4.58 14.64 8.64
CA ASP A 151 5.30 15.30 7.55
C ASP A 151 6.72 14.75 7.40
N THR A 152 7.42 14.51 8.53
CA THR A 152 8.76 13.89 8.51
C THR A 152 8.72 12.48 7.88
N LEU A 153 7.77 11.63 8.28
CA LEU A 153 7.62 10.28 7.70
C LEU A 153 7.31 10.33 6.20
N LEU A 154 6.42 11.24 5.78
CA LEU A 154 6.05 11.41 4.37
C LEU A 154 7.23 11.91 3.53
N ARG A 155 7.98 12.91 3.99
CA ARG A 155 9.14 13.46 3.27
C ARG A 155 10.28 12.47 3.15
N ASN A 156 10.47 11.61 4.14
CA ASN A 156 11.46 10.55 4.10
C ASN A 156 10.97 9.29 3.36
N LYS A 157 9.79 9.34 2.71
CA LYS A 157 9.21 8.25 1.92
C LYS A 157 9.09 6.93 2.70
N VAL A 158 8.79 7.04 4.00
CA VAL A 158 8.64 5.87 4.88
C VAL A 158 7.41 5.04 4.50
N PHE A 159 6.37 5.68 3.94
CA PHE A 159 5.18 5.00 3.44
C PHE A 159 5.38 4.49 2.02
N VAL A 160 5.07 3.22 1.79
CA VAL A 160 5.21 2.51 0.51
C VAL A 160 3.86 1.98 0.05
N ASP A 161 3.36 2.49 -1.06
CA ASP A 161 2.09 2.05 -1.66
C ASP A 161 2.30 0.78 -2.50
N LEU A 162 1.90 -0.37 -1.95
CA LEU A 162 1.97 -1.67 -2.64
C LEU A 162 1.06 -1.75 -3.86
N TYR A 163 -0.04 -1.00 -3.92
CA TYR A 163 -0.89 -0.97 -5.12
C TYR A 163 -0.11 -0.44 -6.33
N THR A 164 0.65 0.64 -6.15
CA THR A 164 1.49 1.21 -7.22
C THR A 164 2.56 0.22 -7.67
N VAL A 165 3.17 -0.51 -6.73
CA VAL A 165 4.16 -1.56 -7.01
C VAL A 165 3.55 -2.69 -7.83
N ILE A 166 2.44 -3.27 -7.37
CA ILE A 166 1.79 -4.43 -8.00
C ILE A 166 1.20 -4.05 -9.35
N ARG A 167 0.47 -2.94 -9.42
CA ARG A 167 -0.17 -2.48 -10.67
C ARG A 167 0.80 -2.38 -11.85
N ASN A 168 2.03 -1.97 -11.59
CA ASN A 168 3.05 -1.76 -12.61
C ASN A 168 4.08 -2.89 -12.71
N GLY A 169 4.08 -3.84 -11.77
CA GLY A 169 5.07 -4.91 -11.69
C GLY A 169 4.52 -6.31 -11.95
N VAL A 170 3.19 -6.49 -11.92
CA VAL A 170 2.58 -7.82 -12.03
C VAL A 170 1.31 -7.76 -12.86
N LEU A 171 1.09 -8.78 -13.70
CA LEU A 171 -0.19 -9.08 -14.31
C LEU A 171 -0.80 -10.28 -13.59
N ILE A 172 -2.09 -10.22 -13.26
CA ILE A 172 -2.79 -11.27 -12.52
C ILE A 172 -4.06 -11.65 -13.29
N GLY A 173 -4.29 -12.92 -13.48
CA GLY A 173 -5.44 -13.47 -14.23
C GLY A 173 -6.74 -13.51 -13.40
N ILE A 174 -7.22 -12.35 -12.96
CA ILE A 174 -8.50 -12.17 -12.24
C ILE A 174 -9.52 -11.49 -13.15
#